data_e1aa8227876b604b6f162946039a43a8
#
_entry.id   e1aa8227876b604b6f162946039a43a8
#
_cell.length_a   1.000
_cell.length_b   1.000
_cell.length_c   1.000
_cell.angle_alpha   90.00
_cell.angle_beta   90.00
_cell.angle_gamma   90.00
#
_symmetry.space_group_name_H-M   'P 1'
#
loop_
_entity.id
_entity.type
_entity.pdbx_description
1 polymer ?
#
loop_
_entity_poly.entity_id
_entity_poly.type
_entity_poly.pdbx_seq_one_letter_code
_entity_poly.pdbx_strand_id
1 'polypeptide(L)'
;DFTDAYANTKYIAGGDRYPALWAERAASWREKASGRFIILRKRAYGPHERNHYDLFLPEGTPRGLVIFVHGGYWMSLDPSFWSHLAEGAVSRGYAVAMPGYVLCPEVRISDISRQVAEAISHAAALVEGPIHLSGHSAGGNIVTRLMAAGSPLPETVQERVASVLSISGLHDLRPLLATQMNATLRLDAAEAAAQSPVLLAPRGRFMLATWAGGAERSEFLRQSALL
;
A
#
# COMPACT_ATOMS: atom_id res chain seq x y z
N ASP A 1 3.56 -24.98 9.44
CA ASP A 1 4.69 -24.23 8.90
C ASP A 1 4.22 -22.83 8.50
N PHE A 2 4.76 -21.78 9.15
CA PHE A 2 4.39 -20.40 8.85
C PHE A 2 4.74 -19.99 7.41
N THR A 3 5.80 -20.52 6.81
CA THR A 3 6.14 -20.22 5.41
C THR A 3 5.01 -20.62 4.47
N ASP A 4 4.42 -21.80 4.65
CA ASP A 4 3.29 -22.25 3.85
C ASP A 4 2.01 -21.47 4.14
N ALA A 5 1.78 -21.06 5.39
CA ALA A 5 0.61 -20.26 5.77
C ALA A 5 0.54 -18.91 5.04
N TYR A 6 1.69 -18.34 4.69
CA TYR A 6 1.80 -17.09 3.95
C TYR A 6 2.00 -17.29 2.42
N ALA A 7 2.05 -18.53 1.92
CA ALA A 7 2.29 -18.82 0.50
C ALA A 7 1.00 -18.73 -0.34
N ASN A 8 0.30 -17.58 -0.33
CA ASN A 8 -1.02 -17.41 -0.94
C ASN A 8 -1.01 -17.75 -2.45
N THR A 9 -0.03 -17.26 -3.20
CA THR A 9 0.09 -17.47 -4.66
C THR A 9 0.12 -18.95 -5.06
N LYS A 10 0.74 -19.82 -4.24
CA LYS A 10 0.83 -21.27 -4.48
C LYS A 10 -0.55 -21.95 -4.54
N TYR A 11 -1.54 -21.39 -3.85
CA TYR A 11 -2.88 -21.94 -3.71
C TYR A 11 -3.91 -21.26 -4.63
N ILE A 12 -3.47 -20.34 -5.49
CA ILE A 12 -4.31 -19.68 -6.48
C ILE A 12 -4.05 -20.31 -7.84
N ALA A 13 -5.08 -20.83 -8.49
CA ALA A 13 -4.95 -21.41 -9.83
C ALA A 13 -4.36 -20.39 -10.81
N GLY A 14 -3.18 -20.66 -11.38
CA GLY A 14 -2.45 -19.74 -12.25
C GLY A 14 -1.96 -18.47 -11.55
N GLY A 15 -1.71 -18.52 -10.22
CA GLY A 15 -1.29 -17.38 -9.40
C GLY A 15 0.00 -16.71 -9.87
N ASP A 16 0.91 -17.48 -10.47
CA ASP A 16 2.17 -17.01 -11.05
C ASP A 16 1.99 -16.08 -12.26
N ARG A 17 0.85 -16.15 -12.96
CA ARG A 17 0.54 -15.31 -14.13
C ARG A 17 0.01 -13.92 -13.75
N TYR A 18 -0.50 -13.74 -12.55
CA TYR A 18 -1.14 -12.48 -12.16
C TYR A 18 -0.23 -11.24 -12.27
N PRO A 19 1.05 -11.26 -11.88
CA PRO A 19 1.90 -10.08 -12.04
C PRO A 19 1.98 -9.59 -13.49
N ALA A 20 2.17 -10.50 -14.46
CA ALA A 20 2.18 -10.14 -15.86
C ALA A 20 0.82 -9.58 -16.34
N LEU A 21 -0.28 -10.20 -15.91
CA LEU A 21 -1.64 -9.74 -16.22
C LEU A 21 -1.94 -8.36 -15.64
N TRP A 22 -1.48 -8.07 -14.41
CA TRP A 22 -1.62 -6.74 -13.81
C TRP A 22 -0.83 -5.68 -14.57
N ALA A 23 0.42 -5.99 -14.95
CA ALA A 23 1.24 -5.09 -15.75
C ALA A 23 0.59 -4.76 -17.10
N GLU A 24 0.06 -5.77 -17.80
CA GLU A 24 -0.65 -5.61 -19.06
C GLU A 24 -1.91 -4.74 -18.89
N ARG A 25 -2.75 -5.05 -17.90
CA ARG A 25 -3.96 -4.28 -17.60
C ARG A 25 -3.63 -2.83 -17.27
N ALA A 26 -2.59 -2.61 -16.47
CA ALA A 26 -2.16 -1.27 -16.10
C ALA A 26 -1.65 -0.48 -17.30
N ALA A 27 -0.87 -1.11 -18.19
CA ALA A 27 -0.38 -0.49 -19.42
C ALA A 27 -1.54 -0.14 -20.37
N SER A 28 -2.41 -1.10 -20.66
CA SER A 28 -3.60 -0.88 -21.50
C SER A 28 -4.52 0.21 -20.95
N TRP A 29 -4.70 0.24 -19.62
CA TRP A 29 -5.51 1.30 -19.00
C TRP A 29 -4.86 2.68 -19.19
N ARG A 30 -3.55 2.81 -18.98
CA ARG A 30 -2.85 4.10 -19.17
C ARG A 30 -3.00 4.63 -20.60
N GLU A 31 -2.93 3.76 -21.59
CA GLU A 31 -3.15 4.14 -23.00
C GLU A 31 -4.56 4.67 -23.23
N LYS A 32 -5.59 3.95 -22.75
CA LYS A 32 -7.01 4.32 -22.89
C LYS A 32 -7.38 5.56 -22.08
N ALA A 33 -6.74 5.76 -20.92
CA ALA A 33 -6.98 6.88 -20.04
C ALA A 33 -6.26 8.17 -20.49
N SER A 34 -5.27 8.04 -21.38
CA SER A 34 -4.57 9.19 -21.99
C SER A 34 -5.55 10.05 -22.77
N GLY A 35 -5.55 11.36 -22.48
CA GLY A 35 -6.50 12.32 -23.06
C GLY A 35 -7.83 12.46 -22.28
N ARG A 36 -8.16 11.52 -21.36
CA ARG A 36 -9.32 11.62 -20.46
C ARG A 36 -8.91 12.08 -19.06
N PHE A 37 -7.74 11.65 -18.59
CA PHE A 37 -7.18 12.02 -17.29
C PHE A 37 -5.76 12.55 -17.47
N ILE A 38 -5.30 13.36 -16.52
CA ILE A 38 -3.90 13.77 -16.45
C ILE A 38 -3.12 12.69 -15.71
N ILE A 39 -2.14 12.09 -16.39
CA ILE A 39 -1.30 11.02 -15.85
C ILE A 39 0.13 11.54 -15.71
N LEU A 40 0.56 11.75 -14.47
CA LEU A 40 1.92 12.19 -14.12
C LEU A 40 2.67 11.02 -13.49
N ARG A 41 3.54 10.41 -14.27
CA ARG A 41 4.28 9.23 -13.83
C ARG A 41 5.62 9.59 -13.21
N LYS A 42 6.09 8.75 -12.30
CA LYS A 42 7.42 8.79 -11.67
C LYS A 42 7.77 10.16 -11.08
N ARG A 43 6.81 10.76 -10.38
CA ARG A 43 7.09 11.99 -9.61
C ARG A 43 7.97 11.65 -8.41
N ALA A 44 9.21 12.13 -8.42
CA ALA A 44 10.14 11.88 -7.33
C ALA A 44 9.68 12.53 -6.02
N TYR A 45 9.84 11.82 -4.90
CA TYR A 45 9.66 12.33 -3.54
C TYR A 45 10.92 12.13 -2.66
N GLY A 46 11.94 11.46 -3.18
CA GLY A 46 13.20 11.20 -2.50
C GLY A 46 14.31 10.87 -3.50
N PRO A 47 15.54 10.60 -3.02
CA PRO A 47 16.72 10.49 -3.88
C PRO A 47 16.87 9.15 -4.61
N HIS A 48 16.25 8.07 -4.10
CA HIS A 48 16.37 6.75 -4.69
C HIS A 48 15.47 6.61 -5.93
N GLU A 49 15.88 5.83 -6.94
CA GLU A 49 15.11 5.62 -8.17
C GLU A 49 13.68 5.10 -7.92
N ARG A 50 13.47 4.34 -6.84
CA ARG A 50 12.16 3.84 -6.42
C ARG A 50 11.38 4.85 -5.56
N ASN A 51 11.99 5.95 -5.12
CA ASN A 51 11.30 7.02 -4.39
C ASN A 51 10.53 7.93 -5.34
N HIS A 52 9.53 7.35 -6.00
CA HIS A 52 8.62 8.06 -6.87
C HIS A 52 7.18 7.58 -6.67
N TYR A 53 6.22 8.34 -7.14
CA TYR A 53 4.81 7.92 -7.22
C TYR A 53 4.22 8.28 -8.57
N ASP A 54 3.26 7.50 -9.03
CA ASP A 54 2.40 7.86 -10.15
C ASP A 54 1.20 8.63 -9.61
N LEU A 55 0.85 9.76 -10.25
CA LEU A 55 -0.29 10.62 -9.88
C LEU A 55 -1.26 10.70 -11.06
N PHE A 56 -2.50 10.37 -10.78
CA PHE A 56 -3.61 10.42 -11.72
C PHE A 56 -4.60 11.49 -11.25
N LEU A 57 -4.87 12.46 -12.12
CA LEU A 57 -5.74 13.58 -11.79
C LEU A 57 -7.05 13.51 -12.61
N PRO A 58 -8.19 13.77 -11.99
CA PRO A 58 -9.47 13.91 -12.69
C PRO A 58 -9.47 15.19 -13.53
N GLU A 59 -10.48 15.34 -14.36
CA GLU A 59 -10.81 16.62 -14.97
C GLU A 59 -11.29 17.62 -13.88
N GLY A 60 -10.75 18.83 -13.90
CA GLY A 60 -11.05 19.87 -12.92
C GLY A 60 -10.36 19.70 -11.56
N THR A 61 -10.86 20.40 -10.54
CA THR A 61 -10.29 20.38 -9.19
C THR A 61 -10.62 19.07 -8.48
N PRO A 62 -9.62 18.33 -7.99
CA PRO A 62 -9.86 17.08 -7.25
C PRO A 62 -10.70 17.29 -5.97
N ARG A 63 -11.61 16.38 -5.68
CA ARG A 63 -12.42 16.34 -4.45
C ARG A 63 -11.65 15.93 -3.21
N GLY A 64 -10.45 15.36 -3.40
CA GLY A 64 -9.58 14.80 -2.38
C GLY A 64 -8.57 13.86 -3.01
N LEU A 65 -7.81 13.18 -2.18
CA LEU A 65 -6.70 12.31 -2.57
C LEU A 65 -6.95 10.86 -2.14
N VAL A 66 -6.85 9.93 -3.07
CA VAL A 66 -6.79 8.49 -2.79
C VAL A 66 -5.34 8.04 -2.92
N ILE A 67 -4.85 7.32 -1.93
CA ILE A 67 -3.54 6.66 -1.97
C ILE A 67 -3.77 5.16 -2.14
N PHE A 68 -3.07 4.54 -3.08
CA PHE A 68 -3.03 3.08 -3.19
C PHE A 68 -1.58 2.59 -3.06
N VAL A 69 -1.30 1.84 -1.98
CA VAL A 69 0.03 1.25 -1.71
C VAL A 69 0.02 -0.22 -2.13
N HIS A 70 0.95 -0.57 -3.01
CA HIS A 70 1.04 -1.92 -3.55
C HIS A 70 1.58 -2.94 -2.55
N GLY A 71 1.29 -4.22 -2.82
CA GLY A 71 1.85 -5.36 -2.11
C GLY A 71 3.15 -5.89 -2.71
N GLY A 72 3.46 -7.15 -2.41
CA GLY A 72 4.67 -7.83 -2.88
C GLY A 72 5.62 -8.17 -1.73
N TYR A 73 5.10 -8.37 -0.53
CA TYR A 73 5.86 -8.72 0.69
C TYR A 73 7.05 -7.79 0.97
N TRP A 74 6.96 -6.51 0.63
CA TRP A 74 8.04 -5.50 0.72
C TRP A 74 9.31 -5.88 -0.09
N MET A 75 9.25 -6.92 -0.93
CA MET A 75 10.38 -7.50 -1.66
C MET A 75 10.24 -7.42 -3.18
N SER A 76 9.07 -7.05 -3.70
CA SER A 76 8.79 -7.10 -5.14
C SER A 76 7.71 -6.12 -5.57
N LEU A 77 7.54 -5.99 -6.89
CA LEU A 77 6.57 -5.13 -7.56
C LEU A 77 6.90 -3.64 -7.45
N ASP A 78 6.08 -2.82 -8.08
CA ASP A 78 6.13 -1.37 -8.10
C ASP A 78 4.77 -0.79 -8.53
N PRO A 79 4.54 0.53 -8.46
CA PRO A 79 3.25 1.13 -8.79
C PRO A 79 2.79 0.92 -10.24
N SER A 80 3.70 0.63 -11.18
CA SER A 80 3.35 0.49 -12.61
C SER A 80 2.41 -0.68 -12.91
N PHE A 81 2.35 -1.67 -12.01
CA PHE A 81 1.45 -2.82 -12.10
C PHE A 81 -0.02 -2.48 -11.80
N TRP A 82 -0.31 -1.31 -11.22
CA TRP A 82 -1.58 -1.05 -10.54
C TRP A 82 -2.36 0.13 -11.10
N SER A 83 -1.86 0.84 -12.12
CA SER A 83 -2.47 2.07 -12.65
C SER A 83 -3.97 1.93 -12.96
N HIS A 84 -4.43 0.76 -13.42
CA HIS A 84 -5.83 0.49 -13.73
C HIS A 84 -6.76 0.57 -12.50
N LEU A 85 -6.22 0.43 -11.29
CA LEU A 85 -7.00 0.60 -10.05
C LEU A 85 -7.34 2.06 -9.76
N ALA A 86 -6.71 3.02 -10.46
CA ALA A 86 -7.05 4.44 -10.33
C ALA A 86 -8.43 4.77 -10.93
N GLU A 87 -8.91 4.00 -11.93
CA GLU A 87 -10.12 4.30 -12.72
C GLU A 87 -11.32 4.67 -11.85
N GLY A 88 -11.59 3.86 -10.81
CA GLY A 88 -12.77 4.04 -9.97
C GLY A 88 -12.81 5.37 -9.21
N ALA A 89 -11.65 5.79 -8.68
CA ALA A 89 -11.55 7.02 -7.90
C ALA A 89 -11.42 8.25 -8.81
N VAL A 90 -10.59 8.17 -9.86
CA VAL A 90 -10.39 9.30 -10.79
C VAL A 90 -11.69 9.64 -11.51
N SER A 91 -12.47 8.64 -11.95
CA SER A 91 -13.79 8.84 -12.56
C SER A 91 -14.83 9.45 -11.62
N ARG A 92 -14.56 9.45 -10.31
CA ARG A 92 -15.42 10.09 -9.28
C ARG A 92 -14.87 11.44 -8.81
N GLY A 93 -13.86 11.97 -9.52
CA GLY A 93 -13.29 13.28 -9.23
C GLY A 93 -12.24 13.29 -8.12
N TYR A 94 -11.65 12.18 -7.76
CA TYR A 94 -10.52 12.12 -6.81
C TYR A 94 -9.20 12.05 -7.56
N ALA A 95 -8.18 12.71 -7.04
CA ALA A 95 -6.81 12.41 -7.42
C ALA A 95 -6.38 11.06 -6.84
N VAL A 96 -5.55 10.30 -7.55
CA VAL A 96 -5.01 9.04 -7.05
C VAL A 96 -3.49 9.07 -7.12
N ALA A 97 -2.82 8.80 -5.99
CA ALA A 97 -1.37 8.63 -5.95
C ALA A 97 -1.00 7.18 -5.59
N MET A 98 -0.07 6.63 -6.33
CA MET A 98 0.42 5.26 -6.15
C MET A 98 1.93 5.30 -5.87
N PRO A 99 2.36 5.28 -4.59
CA PRO A 99 3.76 5.34 -4.24
C PRO A 99 4.50 4.04 -4.56
N GLY A 100 5.73 4.19 -5.09
CA GLY A 100 6.78 3.19 -5.02
C GLY A 100 7.57 3.37 -3.73
N TYR A 101 8.39 2.39 -3.41
CA TYR A 101 9.29 2.41 -2.26
C TYR A 101 10.46 1.46 -2.50
N VAL A 102 11.58 1.68 -1.81
CA VAL A 102 12.75 0.78 -1.85
C VAL A 102 12.38 -0.53 -1.18
N LEU A 103 12.87 -1.64 -1.71
CA LEU A 103 12.47 -2.99 -1.28
C LEU A 103 13.47 -3.57 -0.27
N CYS A 104 13.02 -4.52 0.54
CA CYS A 104 13.89 -5.41 1.29
C CYS A 104 14.69 -6.30 0.31
N PRO A 105 15.95 -6.63 0.61
CA PRO A 105 16.70 -6.38 1.85
C PRO A 105 17.50 -5.07 1.86
N GLU A 106 17.37 -4.20 0.84
CA GLU A 106 18.12 -2.95 0.73
C GLU A 106 17.77 -1.99 1.87
N VAL A 107 16.49 -1.97 2.26
CA VAL A 107 15.97 -1.22 3.41
C VAL A 107 15.15 -2.12 4.31
N ARG A 108 14.83 -1.66 5.52
CA ARG A 108 13.93 -2.34 6.46
C ARG A 108 12.47 -1.93 6.23
N ILE A 109 11.52 -2.71 6.77
CA ILE A 109 10.08 -2.38 6.68
C ILE A 109 9.78 -1.02 7.33
N SER A 110 10.46 -0.67 8.41
CA SER A 110 10.34 0.64 9.05
C SER A 110 10.79 1.80 8.14
N ASP A 111 11.80 1.59 7.30
CA ASP A 111 12.23 2.55 6.29
C ASP A 111 11.18 2.71 5.20
N ILE A 112 10.58 1.60 4.75
CA ILE A 112 9.49 1.61 3.77
C ILE A 112 8.31 2.42 4.30
N SER A 113 7.93 2.23 5.58
CA SER A 113 6.86 3.00 6.20
C SER A 113 7.15 4.51 6.19
N ARG A 114 8.42 4.93 6.43
CA ARG A 114 8.83 6.34 6.33
C ARG A 114 8.77 6.85 4.89
N GLN A 115 9.28 6.09 3.93
CA GLN A 115 9.25 6.47 2.53
C GLN A 115 7.81 6.65 2.01
N VAL A 116 6.90 5.76 2.36
CA VAL A 116 5.49 5.89 1.97
C VAL A 116 4.84 7.10 2.65
N ALA A 117 5.18 7.40 3.92
CA ALA A 117 4.71 8.61 4.59
C ALA A 117 5.20 9.89 3.89
N GLU A 118 6.45 9.92 3.43
CA GLU A 118 7.01 11.02 2.64
C GLU A 118 6.28 11.16 1.31
N ALA A 119 6.05 10.07 0.58
CA ALA A 119 5.30 10.07 -0.67
C ALA A 119 3.87 10.61 -0.49
N ILE A 120 3.18 10.17 0.57
CA ILE A 120 1.83 10.64 0.90
C ILE A 120 1.86 12.14 1.21
N SER A 121 2.82 12.59 2.01
CA SER A 121 2.97 14.02 2.36
C SER A 121 3.23 14.87 1.12
N HIS A 122 4.08 14.40 0.21
CA HIS A 122 4.37 15.07 -1.04
C HIS A 122 3.14 15.17 -1.95
N ALA A 123 2.35 14.09 -2.07
CA ALA A 123 1.12 14.10 -2.84
C ALA A 123 0.03 14.97 -2.17
N ALA A 124 -0.07 14.93 -0.84
CA ALA A 124 -1.02 15.71 -0.06
C ALA A 124 -0.78 17.22 -0.12
N ALA A 125 0.46 17.65 -0.39
CA ALA A 125 0.79 19.06 -0.61
C ALA A 125 0.29 19.58 -1.98
N LEU A 126 0.00 18.67 -2.92
CA LEU A 126 -0.50 19.01 -4.27
C LEU A 126 -2.02 18.91 -4.39
N VAL A 127 -2.67 18.22 -3.48
CA VAL A 127 -4.11 17.94 -3.55
C VAL A 127 -4.74 18.24 -2.20
N GLU A 128 -5.68 19.17 -2.19
CA GLU A 128 -6.45 19.53 -1.00
C GLU A 128 -7.56 18.52 -0.69
N GLY A 129 -8.23 18.70 0.47
CA GLY A 129 -9.39 17.91 0.88
C GLY A 129 -9.04 16.60 1.60
N PRO A 130 -10.02 15.70 1.74
CA PRO A 130 -9.85 14.45 2.49
C PRO A 130 -8.88 13.49 1.79
N ILE A 131 -8.21 12.66 2.60
CA ILE A 131 -7.31 11.61 2.14
C ILE A 131 -7.95 10.26 2.45
N HIS A 132 -7.94 9.37 1.46
CA HIS A 132 -8.39 7.98 1.60
C HIS A 132 -7.18 7.07 1.34
N LEU A 133 -6.74 6.36 2.36
CA LEU A 133 -5.62 5.41 2.24
C LEU A 133 -6.16 4.03 1.86
N SER A 134 -5.53 3.41 0.90
CA SER A 134 -5.78 1.99 0.59
C SER A 134 -4.47 1.27 0.30
N GLY A 135 -4.44 -0.02 0.60
CA GLY A 135 -3.25 -0.83 0.34
C GLY A 135 -3.57 -2.31 0.27
N HIS A 136 -2.82 -3.01 -0.55
CA HIS A 136 -2.96 -4.45 -0.73
C HIS A 136 -1.79 -5.19 -0.08
N SER A 137 -2.07 -6.25 0.70
CA SER A 137 -1.07 -7.13 1.32
C SER A 137 -0.07 -6.33 2.18
N ALA A 138 1.23 -6.30 1.83
CA ALA A 138 2.23 -5.43 2.46
C ALA A 138 1.79 -3.95 2.48
N GLY A 139 1.14 -3.47 1.41
CA GLY A 139 0.58 -2.13 1.35
C GLY A 139 -0.54 -1.91 2.36
N GLY A 140 -1.37 -2.93 2.62
CA GLY A 140 -2.39 -2.92 3.66
C GLY A 140 -1.79 -2.75 5.07
N ASN A 141 -0.68 -3.43 5.35
CA ASN A 141 0.10 -3.21 6.57
C ASN A 141 0.57 -1.75 6.65
N ILE A 142 1.22 -1.24 5.58
CA ILE A 142 1.81 0.10 5.58
C ILE A 142 0.73 1.16 5.89
N VAL A 143 -0.41 1.15 5.19
CA VAL A 143 -1.45 2.18 5.39
C VAL A 143 -2.07 2.12 6.78
N THR A 144 -2.24 0.94 7.37
CA THR A 144 -2.74 0.79 8.75
C THR A 144 -1.68 1.19 9.77
N ARG A 145 -0.40 0.85 9.53
CA ARG A 145 0.72 1.27 10.38
C ARG A 145 0.87 2.79 10.43
N LEU A 146 0.64 3.48 9.32
CA LEU A 146 0.69 4.94 9.25
C LEU A 146 -0.41 5.63 10.07
N MET A 147 -1.46 4.93 10.45
CA MET A 147 -2.54 5.45 11.30
C MET A 147 -2.48 4.92 12.74
N ALA A 148 -1.32 4.44 13.17
CA ALA A 148 -1.07 3.92 14.51
C ALA A 148 -0.03 4.76 15.27
N ALA A 149 0.08 4.55 16.57
CA ALA A 149 1.04 5.23 17.43
C ALA A 149 2.48 5.10 16.90
N GLY A 150 3.27 6.17 17.02
CA GLY A 150 4.62 6.24 16.46
C GLY A 150 4.67 6.28 14.92
N SER A 151 3.59 6.70 14.27
CA SER A 151 3.54 6.90 12.81
C SER A 151 4.56 7.95 12.36
N PRO A 152 5.27 7.69 11.24
CA PRO A 152 6.10 8.72 10.60
C PRO A 152 5.29 9.74 9.78
N LEU A 153 3.98 9.52 9.55
CA LEU A 153 3.14 10.44 8.81
C LEU A 153 2.89 11.70 9.65
N PRO A 154 3.12 12.93 9.12
CA PRO A 154 2.87 14.17 9.84
C PRO A 154 1.42 14.29 10.31
N GLU A 155 1.22 14.84 11.50
CA GLU A 155 -0.10 14.99 12.13
C GLU A 155 -1.08 15.76 11.24
N THR A 156 -0.62 16.85 10.60
CA THR A 156 -1.42 17.65 9.68
C THR A 156 -1.92 16.86 8.46
N VAL A 157 -1.22 15.81 8.05
CA VAL A 157 -1.65 14.89 6.98
C VAL A 157 -2.58 13.83 7.55
N GLN A 158 -2.27 13.29 8.76
CA GLN A 158 -3.12 12.31 9.43
C GLN A 158 -4.54 12.86 9.69
N GLU A 159 -4.67 14.11 10.10
CA GLU A 159 -5.95 14.78 10.35
C GLU A 159 -6.86 14.85 9.12
N ARG A 160 -6.27 14.82 7.93
CA ARG A 160 -7.00 14.76 6.65
C ARG A 160 -7.45 13.36 6.26
N VAL A 161 -6.96 12.31 6.93
CA VAL A 161 -7.30 10.92 6.59
C VAL A 161 -8.72 10.62 7.03
N ALA A 162 -9.63 10.45 6.06
CA ALA A 162 -11.05 10.14 6.28
C ALA A 162 -11.30 8.63 6.35
N SER A 163 -10.54 7.82 5.60
CA SER A 163 -10.71 6.36 5.61
C SER A 163 -9.41 5.62 5.29
N VAL A 164 -9.35 4.39 5.80
CA VAL A 164 -8.28 3.41 5.53
C VAL A 164 -8.92 2.10 5.09
N LEU A 165 -8.52 1.58 3.94
CA LEU A 165 -8.90 0.27 3.43
C LEU A 165 -7.67 -0.63 3.34
N SER A 166 -7.63 -1.67 4.15
CA SER A 166 -6.62 -2.71 4.06
C SER A 166 -7.17 -3.93 3.32
N ILE A 167 -6.59 -4.25 2.17
CA ILE A 167 -6.99 -5.38 1.34
C ILE A 167 -5.99 -6.51 1.56
N SER A 168 -6.42 -7.62 2.16
CA SER A 168 -5.57 -8.79 2.48
C SER A 168 -4.28 -8.40 3.23
N GLY A 169 -4.38 -7.40 4.12
CA GLY A 169 -3.24 -6.82 4.83
C GLY A 169 -2.64 -7.73 5.89
N LEU A 170 -1.37 -7.48 6.22
CA LEU A 170 -0.63 -8.19 7.26
C LEU A 170 -0.50 -7.29 8.48
N HIS A 171 -1.29 -7.53 9.53
CA HIS A 171 -1.42 -6.61 10.65
C HIS A 171 -0.64 -7.04 11.91
N ASP A 172 -0.17 -8.30 11.93
CA ASP A 172 0.76 -8.84 12.91
C ASP A 172 1.95 -9.45 12.18
N LEU A 173 3.11 -8.81 12.25
CA LEU A 173 4.32 -9.26 11.55
C LEU A 173 5.16 -10.26 12.35
N ARG A 174 4.82 -10.51 13.64
CA ARG A 174 5.60 -11.42 14.48
C ARG A 174 5.71 -12.85 13.92
N PRO A 175 4.66 -13.44 13.31
CA PRO A 175 4.78 -14.75 12.68
C PRO A 175 5.77 -14.82 11.52
N LEU A 176 6.04 -13.70 10.84
CA LEU A 176 7.00 -13.65 9.74
C LEU A 176 8.43 -13.94 10.17
N LEU A 177 8.77 -13.74 11.47
CA LEU A 177 10.07 -14.09 12.04
C LEU A 177 10.41 -15.59 11.84
N ALA A 178 9.41 -16.46 11.79
CA ALA A 178 9.55 -17.89 11.63
C ALA A 178 9.37 -18.37 10.17
N THR A 179 9.31 -17.45 9.19
CA THR A 179 9.16 -17.79 7.78
C THR A 179 10.51 -17.72 7.05
N GLN A 180 10.63 -18.44 5.93
CA GLN A 180 11.80 -18.34 5.05
C GLN A 180 11.96 -16.92 4.47
N MET A 181 10.88 -16.15 4.32
CA MET A 181 10.92 -14.77 3.86
C MET A 181 11.78 -13.87 4.77
N ASN A 182 11.92 -14.24 6.05
CA ASN A 182 12.69 -13.43 6.99
C ASN A 182 14.19 -13.37 6.67
N ALA A 183 14.71 -14.31 5.88
CA ALA A 183 16.08 -14.20 5.34
C ALA A 183 16.28 -12.93 4.50
N THR A 184 15.23 -12.46 3.80
CA THR A 184 15.22 -11.23 3.00
C THR A 184 14.68 -10.04 3.79
N LEU A 185 13.59 -10.22 4.54
CA LEU A 185 12.96 -9.14 5.31
C LEU A 185 13.85 -8.64 6.45
N ARG A 186 14.68 -9.51 7.02
CA ARG A 186 15.60 -9.22 8.14
C ARG A 186 14.90 -8.60 9.35
N LEU A 187 13.65 -9.02 9.60
CA LEU A 187 12.91 -8.62 10.79
C LEU A 187 13.58 -9.18 12.04
N ASP A 188 13.70 -8.35 13.05
CA ASP A 188 13.89 -8.76 14.43
C ASP A 188 12.58 -8.59 15.23
N ALA A 189 12.56 -9.06 16.46
CA ALA A 189 11.35 -9.01 17.29
C ALA A 189 10.86 -7.59 17.58
N ALA A 190 11.78 -6.63 17.73
CA ALA A 190 11.46 -5.23 17.99
C ALA A 190 10.79 -4.59 16.78
N GLU A 191 11.35 -4.78 15.59
CA GLU A 191 10.78 -4.24 14.37
C GLU A 191 9.45 -4.93 14.00
N ALA A 192 9.37 -6.25 14.15
CA ALA A 192 8.14 -6.99 13.92
C ALA A 192 7.00 -6.43 14.81
N ALA A 193 7.27 -6.15 16.08
CA ALA A 193 6.30 -5.53 16.97
C ALA A 193 5.98 -4.09 16.56
N ALA A 194 6.98 -3.26 16.27
CA ALA A 194 6.82 -1.85 15.92
C ALA A 194 6.10 -1.64 14.57
N GLN A 195 6.17 -2.61 13.67
CA GLN A 195 5.51 -2.58 12.36
C GLN A 195 4.21 -3.43 12.32
N SER A 196 3.72 -3.88 13.48
CA SER A 196 2.44 -4.59 13.63
C SER A 196 1.35 -3.62 14.12
N PRO A 197 0.50 -3.06 13.27
CA PRO A 197 -0.53 -2.11 13.67
C PRO A 197 -1.50 -2.67 14.73
N VAL A 198 -1.76 -3.97 14.75
CA VAL A 198 -2.60 -4.63 15.77
C VAL A 198 -2.08 -4.47 17.21
N LEU A 199 -0.78 -4.22 17.39
CA LEU A 199 -0.15 -4.03 18.69
C LEU A 199 -0.08 -2.56 19.13
N LEU A 200 -0.55 -1.63 18.30
CA LEU A 200 -0.38 -0.20 18.49
C LEU A 200 -1.74 0.49 18.61
N ALA A 201 -1.82 1.52 19.45
CA ALA A 201 -3.02 2.33 19.52
C ALA A 201 -3.26 3.07 18.20
N PRO A 202 -4.50 3.11 17.69
CA PRO A 202 -4.83 3.90 16.51
C PRO A 202 -4.67 5.40 16.81
N ARG A 203 -4.37 6.19 15.77
CA ARG A 203 -4.26 7.65 15.84
C ARG A 203 -5.22 8.32 14.88
N GLY A 204 -5.94 9.32 15.37
CA GLY A 204 -6.91 10.07 14.59
C GLY A 204 -8.31 9.45 14.59
N ARG A 205 -9.21 10.08 13.84
CA ARG A 205 -10.60 9.61 13.64
C ARG A 205 -10.81 9.33 12.16
N PHE A 206 -10.86 8.08 11.80
CA PHE A 206 -11.04 7.63 10.41
C PHE A 206 -11.90 6.36 10.39
N MET A 207 -12.51 6.09 9.26
CA MET A 207 -13.17 4.82 9.02
C MET A 207 -12.12 3.78 8.63
N LEU A 208 -12.07 2.64 9.34
CA LEU A 208 -11.22 1.52 8.99
C LEU A 208 -12.06 0.39 8.41
N ALA A 209 -11.65 -0.13 7.27
CA ALA A 209 -12.19 -1.35 6.69
C ALA A 209 -11.06 -2.32 6.37
N THR A 210 -11.26 -3.59 6.70
CA THR A 210 -10.44 -4.70 6.25
C THR A 210 -11.22 -5.54 5.26
N TRP A 211 -10.54 -5.97 4.19
CA TRP A 211 -11.15 -6.77 3.15
C TRP A 211 -10.20 -7.91 2.76
N ALA A 212 -10.69 -9.13 2.78
CA ALA A 212 -9.96 -10.32 2.32
C ALA A 212 -10.87 -11.19 1.46
N GLY A 213 -10.31 -11.86 0.48
CA GLY A 213 -11.04 -12.85 -0.31
C GLY A 213 -11.40 -14.06 0.55
N GLY A 214 -12.67 -14.52 0.52
CA GLY A 214 -13.13 -15.63 1.35
C GLY A 214 -12.44 -16.97 1.09
N ALA A 215 -11.73 -17.11 -0.05
CA ALA A 215 -10.96 -18.30 -0.41
C ALA A 215 -9.44 -18.13 -0.20
N GLU A 216 -9.00 -17.05 0.43
CA GLU A 216 -7.58 -16.87 0.76
C GLU A 216 -7.15 -17.84 1.88
N ARG A 217 -5.84 -18.01 2.04
CA ARG A 217 -5.27 -18.81 3.13
C ARG A 217 -5.79 -18.32 4.49
N SER A 218 -6.02 -19.25 5.41
CA SER A 218 -6.56 -18.96 6.75
C SER A 218 -5.79 -17.87 7.49
N GLU A 219 -4.48 -17.77 7.26
CA GLU A 219 -3.65 -16.72 7.86
C GLU A 219 -4.03 -15.31 7.38
N PHE A 220 -4.38 -15.11 6.10
CA PHE A 220 -4.84 -13.82 5.60
C PHE A 220 -6.21 -13.43 6.16
N LEU A 221 -7.12 -14.43 6.30
CA LEU A 221 -8.40 -14.22 6.99
C LEU A 221 -8.19 -13.83 8.46
N ARG A 222 -7.28 -14.54 9.16
CA ARG A 222 -6.92 -14.21 10.55
C ARG A 222 -6.34 -12.80 10.65
N GLN A 223 -5.40 -12.44 9.78
CA GLN A 223 -4.78 -11.12 9.75
C GLN A 223 -5.83 -10.00 9.55
N SER A 224 -6.79 -10.20 8.64
CA SER A 224 -7.88 -9.25 8.44
C SER A 224 -8.82 -9.12 9.63
N ALA A 225 -9.02 -10.19 10.40
CA ALA A 225 -9.89 -10.20 11.58
C ALA A 225 -9.24 -9.61 12.84
N LEU A 226 -7.94 -9.28 12.82
CA LEU A 226 -7.21 -8.71 13.96
C LEU A 226 -7.45 -7.21 14.16
N LEU A 227 -7.90 -6.48 13.15
CA LEU A 227 -8.25 -5.06 13.17
C LEU A 227 -9.76 -4.87 13.21
#